data_d41767e6d4a6bf7a5f0d936d0701b65a
#
_entry.id   d41767e6d4a6bf7a5f0d936d0701b65a
#
_cell.length_a   1.000
_cell.length_b   1.000
_cell.length_c   1.000
_cell.angle_alpha   90.00
_cell.angle_beta   90.00
_cell.angle_gamma   90.00
#
_symmetry.space_group_name_H-M   'P 1'
#
loop_
_entity.id
_entity.type
_entity.pdbx_description
1 polymer ?
#
loop_
_entity_poly.entity_id
_entity_poly.type
_entity_poly.pdbx_seq_one_letter_code
_entity_poly.pdbx_strand_id
1 'polypeptide(L)'
;VDRIAVLSDIHGNLPALEAVLADVAAAQVDLVVLNGDLADGPFPTETLDRLAALGDHAVWLRGNGDRWLVEARAGRYRHADPDTDAIVQWAAARITEAQRDRLAALPLVRTLTLERRGSVGICHATARSDDEMLLVDATLDHAAAAFAAIDAETVVVGHCHMPYDRLIDRRRLVNAGSVGMPYGHAGASWALVGADIVLRRTPYNREAAAARIVASGMPGAAAFAATYVLASPSDAEAMAAFRAIVRDQQARPAP
;
A
#
# COMPACT_ATOMS: atom_id res chain seq x y z
N VAL A 1 12.02 1.80 -19.32
CA VAL A 1 12.46 1.74 -17.91
C VAL A 1 13.03 0.35 -17.63
N ASP A 2 14.12 0.26 -16.88
CA ASP A 2 14.75 -1.03 -16.54
C ASP A 2 14.47 -1.46 -15.09
N ARG A 3 14.32 -0.49 -14.18
CA ARG A 3 14.18 -0.74 -12.75
C ARG A 3 13.17 0.19 -12.08
N ILE A 4 12.23 -0.37 -11.32
CA ILE A 4 11.25 0.40 -10.54
C ILE A 4 11.28 -0.01 -9.06
N ALA A 5 10.96 0.95 -8.18
CA ALA A 5 10.63 0.67 -6.78
C ALA A 5 9.11 0.72 -6.61
N VAL A 6 8.51 -0.31 -6.04
CA VAL A 6 7.07 -0.33 -5.72
C VAL A 6 6.89 -0.15 -4.21
N LEU A 7 6.29 0.97 -3.82
CA LEU A 7 5.96 1.36 -2.47
C LEU A 7 4.45 1.30 -2.31
N SER A 8 3.97 0.53 -1.35
CA SER A 8 2.54 0.34 -1.08
C SER A 8 2.25 0.55 0.40
N ASP A 9 1.02 0.91 0.71
CA ASP A 9 0.52 0.89 2.08
C ASP A 9 1.38 1.75 3.02
N ILE A 10 1.55 3.03 2.63
CA ILE A 10 2.36 4.01 3.37
C ILE A 10 1.62 4.50 4.60
N HIS A 11 0.28 4.62 4.51
CA HIS A 11 -0.60 5.02 5.60
C HIS A 11 -0.11 6.24 6.38
N GLY A 12 0.35 7.27 5.65
CA GLY A 12 0.82 8.50 6.28
C GLY A 12 2.01 8.34 7.24
N ASN A 13 2.71 7.20 7.25
CA ASN A 13 3.90 6.97 8.07
C ASN A 13 5.11 7.65 7.41
N LEU A 14 5.16 8.97 7.50
CA LEU A 14 6.21 9.79 6.90
C LEU A 14 7.63 9.37 7.31
N PRO A 15 7.92 9.04 8.59
CA PRO A 15 9.26 8.59 8.98
C PRO A 15 9.72 7.32 8.25
N ALA A 16 8.83 6.34 8.08
CA ALA A 16 9.12 5.12 7.33
C ALA A 16 9.33 5.42 5.84
N LEU A 17 8.47 6.27 5.26
CA LEU A 17 8.61 6.72 3.87
C LEU A 17 9.94 7.43 3.61
N GLU A 18 10.35 8.35 4.49
CA GLU A 18 11.62 9.09 4.38
C GLU A 18 12.81 8.11 4.32
N ALA A 19 12.81 7.09 5.17
CA ALA A 19 13.85 6.06 5.17
C ALA A 19 13.84 5.22 3.87
N VAL A 20 12.67 4.78 3.42
CA VAL A 20 12.54 4.02 2.17
C VAL A 20 12.99 4.83 0.97
N LEU A 21 12.63 6.12 0.89
CA LEU A 21 13.06 6.97 -0.22
C LEU A 21 14.58 7.17 -0.27
N ALA A 22 15.27 7.16 0.86
CA ALA A 22 16.74 7.17 0.90
C ALA A 22 17.32 5.86 0.31
N ASP A 23 16.77 4.70 0.65
CA ASP A 23 17.18 3.40 0.09
C ASP A 23 16.85 3.31 -1.41
N VAL A 24 15.70 3.83 -1.83
CA VAL A 24 15.28 3.89 -3.24
C VAL A 24 16.26 4.74 -4.06
N ALA A 25 16.68 5.89 -3.54
CA ALA A 25 17.70 6.72 -4.18
C ALA A 25 19.03 5.98 -4.34
N ALA A 26 19.45 5.23 -3.32
CA ALA A 26 20.66 4.40 -3.39
C ALA A 26 20.53 3.22 -4.38
N ALA A 27 19.30 2.73 -4.60
CA ALA A 27 19.02 1.65 -5.54
C ALA A 27 19.04 2.09 -7.02
N GLN A 28 19.09 3.40 -7.30
CA GLN A 28 19.14 3.98 -8.64
C GLN A 28 18.02 3.44 -9.55
N VAL A 29 16.78 3.62 -9.14
CA VAL A 29 15.60 3.24 -9.92
C VAL A 29 15.22 4.33 -10.92
N ASP A 30 14.61 3.94 -12.03
CA ASP A 30 14.11 4.88 -13.04
C ASP A 30 12.79 5.52 -12.61
N LEU A 31 11.92 4.72 -11.94
CA LEU A 31 10.61 5.17 -11.46
C LEU A 31 10.31 4.62 -10.07
N VAL A 32 9.55 5.40 -9.31
CA VAL A 32 8.90 4.96 -8.07
C VAL A 32 7.42 4.75 -8.36
N VAL A 33 6.90 3.58 -8.07
CA VAL A 33 5.47 3.28 -8.15
C VAL A 33 4.86 3.37 -6.76
N LEU A 34 3.91 4.27 -6.61
CA LEU A 34 3.14 4.51 -5.39
C LEU A 34 1.84 3.71 -5.52
N ASN A 35 1.80 2.54 -4.87
CA ASN A 35 0.79 1.52 -5.12
C ASN A 35 -0.38 1.57 -4.12
N GLY A 36 -0.88 2.77 -3.84
CA GLY A 36 -2.07 2.98 -3.02
C GLY A 36 -1.86 2.97 -1.51
N ASP A 37 -2.90 3.37 -0.79
CA ASP A 37 -2.96 3.57 0.66
C ASP A 37 -1.84 4.50 1.15
N LEU A 38 -1.85 5.72 0.59
CA LEU A 38 -0.71 6.62 0.70
C LEU A 38 -0.75 7.44 2.00
N ALA A 39 -1.94 7.93 2.42
CA ALA A 39 -1.99 9.03 3.37
C ALA A 39 -3.06 8.91 4.47
N ASP A 40 -3.77 7.81 4.59
CA ASP A 40 -4.77 7.53 5.61
C ASP A 40 -4.13 7.16 6.97
N GLY A 41 -3.43 8.12 7.57
CA GLY A 41 -2.66 7.91 8.79
C GLY A 41 -2.08 9.20 9.39
N PRO A 42 -0.97 9.13 10.15
CA PRO A 42 -0.54 10.19 11.06
C PRO A 42 -0.04 11.50 10.41
N PHE A 43 0.45 11.46 9.16
CA PHE A 43 1.00 12.64 8.46
C PHE A 43 0.47 12.74 7.03
N PRO A 44 -0.88 12.96 6.84
CA PRO A 44 -1.50 12.84 5.52
C PRO A 44 -0.98 13.87 4.51
N THR A 45 -0.96 15.13 4.88
CA THR A 45 -0.54 16.24 4.02
C THR A 45 0.94 16.14 3.68
N GLU A 46 1.76 15.98 4.71
CA GLU A 46 3.22 15.93 4.58
C GLU A 46 3.68 14.72 3.75
N THR A 47 2.99 13.59 3.90
CA THR A 47 3.25 12.39 3.08
C THR A 47 2.94 12.66 1.61
N LEU A 48 1.76 13.21 1.31
CA LEU A 48 1.37 13.53 -0.06
C LEU A 48 2.29 14.58 -0.70
N ASP A 49 2.72 15.60 0.06
CA ASP A 49 3.67 16.60 -0.41
C ASP A 49 5.04 15.97 -0.69
N ARG A 50 5.51 15.09 0.19
CA ARG A 50 6.78 14.37 0.01
C ARG A 50 6.76 13.48 -1.22
N LEU A 51 5.64 12.80 -1.48
CA LEU A 51 5.44 11.98 -2.67
C LEU A 51 5.32 12.85 -3.94
N ALA A 52 4.61 13.97 -3.87
CA ALA A 52 4.47 14.90 -4.98
C ALA A 52 5.82 15.50 -5.42
N ALA A 53 6.76 15.67 -4.50
CA ALA A 53 8.12 16.15 -4.80
C ALA A 53 8.95 15.18 -5.67
N LEU A 54 8.50 13.93 -5.88
CA LEU A 54 9.12 13.00 -6.83
C LEU A 54 8.87 13.39 -8.29
N GLY A 55 7.87 14.23 -8.56
CA GLY A 55 7.55 14.72 -9.91
C GLY A 55 7.28 13.59 -10.90
N ASP A 56 7.87 13.68 -12.08
CA ASP A 56 7.71 12.71 -13.17
C ASP A 56 8.40 11.36 -12.92
N HIS A 57 9.18 11.26 -11.84
CA HIS A 57 9.77 9.99 -11.40
C HIS A 57 8.80 9.12 -10.59
N ALA A 58 7.54 9.55 -10.40
CA ALA A 58 6.53 8.79 -9.65
C ALA A 58 5.31 8.45 -10.51
N VAL A 59 4.91 7.18 -10.46
CA VAL A 59 3.65 6.67 -11.00
C VAL A 59 2.74 6.34 -9.83
N TRP A 60 1.51 6.85 -9.86
CA TRP A 60 0.56 6.75 -8.76
C TRP A 60 -0.61 5.85 -9.10
N LEU A 61 -1.00 4.98 -8.16
CA LEU A 61 -2.20 4.15 -8.22
C LEU A 61 -3.05 4.37 -6.98
N ARG A 62 -4.33 4.02 -7.09
CA ARG A 62 -5.31 4.17 -6.03
C ARG A 62 -5.37 2.91 -5.16
N GLY A 63 -5.30 3.09 -3.84
CA GLY A 63 -5.72 2.12 -2.85
C GLY A 63 -7.11 2.47 -2.26
N ASN A 64 -7.63 1.59 -1.43
CA ASN A 64 -8.91 1.84 -0.74
C ASN A 64 -8.80 3.00 0.26
N GLY A 65 -7.70 3.15 0.96
CA GLY A 65 -7.45 4.28 1.85
C GLY A 65 -7.47 5.62 1.13
N ASP A 66 -6.91 5.71 -0.07
CA ASP A 66 -6.97 6.93 -0.90
C ASP A 66 -8.41 7.25 -1.31
N ARG A 67 -9.19 6.27 -1.73
CA ARG A 67 -10.62 6.43 -2.03
C ARG A 67 -11.40 6.84 -0.78
N TRP A 68 -11.12 6.25 0.37
CA TRP A 68 -11.76 6.59 1.64
C TRP A 68 -11.53 8.05 2.03
N LEU A 69 -10.32 8.58 1.85
CA LEU A 69 -10.01 9.99 2.09
C LEU A 69 -10.86 10.91 1.20
N VAL A 70 -11.00 10.59 -0.09
CA VAL A 70 -11.81 11.34 -1.05
C VAL A 70 -13.30 11.30 -0.64
N GLU A 71 -13.82 10.13 -0.29
CA GLU A 71 -15.19 9.92 0.12
C GLU A 71 -15.51 10.62 1.46
N ALA A 72 -14.57 10.59 2.41
CA ALA A 72 -14.70 11.25 3.69
C ALA A 72 -14.76 12.79 3.54
N ARG A 73 -13.91 13.36 2.68
CA ARG A 73 -13.97 14.79 2.32
C ARG A 73 -15.32 15.20 1.71
N ALA A 74 -15.97 14.27 1.02
CA ALA A 74 -17.29 14.48 0.43
C ALA A 74 -18.46 14.10 1.37
N GLY A 75 -18.18 13.71 2.61
CA GLY A 75 -19.18 13.32 3.60
C GLY A 75 -19.89 11.97 3.33
N ARG A 76 -19.33 11.15 2.42
CA ARG A 76 -19.92 9.87 2.00
C ARG A 76 -19.31 8.64 2.64
N TYR A 77 -18.15 8.78 3.31
CA TYR A 77 -17.46 7.67 3.95
C TYR A 77 -17.95 7.41 5.37
N ARG A 78 -18.12 6.15 5.70
CA ARG A 78 -18.25 5.63 7.07
C ARG A 78 -17.64 4.23 7.12
N HIS A 79 -16.91 3.94 8.18
CA HIS A 79 -16.37 2.60 8.41
C HIS A 79 -17.08 1.92 9.58
N ALA A 80 -17.21 0.59 9.52
CA ALA A 80 -17.87 -0.18 10.59
C ALA A 80 -17.04 -0.20 11.88
N ASP A 81 -15.71 -0.20 11.75
CA ASP A 81 -14.80 -0.03 12.88
C ASP A 81 -14.63 1.46 13.21
N PRO A 82 -15.02 1.90 14.43
CA PRO A 82 -14.99 3.30 14.82
C PRO A 82 -13.57 3.91 14.84
N ASP A 83 -12.55 3.13 15.14
CA ASP A 83 -11.18 3.62 15.19
C ASP A 83 -10.67 3.93 13.76
N THR A 84 -10.91 3.04 12.83
CA THR A 84 -10.63 3.27 11.40
C THR A 84 -11.41 4.47 10.88
N ASP A 85 -12.71 4.59 11.20
CA ASP A 85 -13.51 5.75 10.79
C ASP A 85 -12.91 7.06 11.31
N ALA A 86 -12.55 7.11 12.59
CA ALA A 86 -11.95 8.30 13.21
C ALA A 86 -10.62 8.69 12.57
N ILE A 87 -9.75 7.74 12.25
CA ILE A 87 -8.46 7.98 11.58
C ILE A 87 -8.68 8.56 10.19
N VAL A 88 -9.55 7.94 9.39
CA VAL A 88 -9.83 8.38 8.01
C VAL A 88 -10.48 9.77 7.99
N GLN A 89 -11.47 10.04 8.85
CA GLN A 89 -12.08 11.36 8.96
C GLN A 89 -11.07 12.44 9.37
N TRP A 90 -10.20 12.11 10.33
CA TRP A 90 -9.13 13.00 10.79
C TRP A 90 -8.11 13.31 9.69
N ALA A 91 -7.67 12.30 8.95
CA ALA A 91 -6.71 12.45 7.84
C ALA A 91 -7.35 13.22 6.67
N ALA A 92 -8.59 12.87 6.31
CA ALA A 92 -9.35 13.55 5.26
C ALA A 92 -9.55 15.05 5.54
N ALA A 93 -9.78 15.43 6.80
CA ALA A 93 -9.91 16.83 7.18
C ALA A 93 -8.62 17.65 7.00
N ARG A 94 -7.46 17.00 6.86
CA ARG A 94 -6.14 17.64 6.78
C ARG A 94 -5.58 17.75 5.37
N ILE A 95 -5.97 16.88 4.45
CA ILE A 95 -5.52 16.99 3.06
C ILE A 95 -6.12 18.21 2.39
N THR A 96 -5.35 18.86 1.52
CA THR A 96 -5.82 19.99 0.72
C THR A 96 -6.78 19.56 -0.39
N GLU A 97 -7.51 20.50 -0.99
CA GLU A 97 -8.35 20.19 -2.15
C GLU A 97 -7.55 19.65 -3.33
N ALA A 98 -6.38 20.22 -3.61
CA ALA A 98 -5.50 19.75 -4.67
C ALA A 98 -5.00 18.31 -4.41
N GLN A 99 -4.69 17.97 -3.17
CA GLN A 99 -4.31 16.60 -2.80
C GLN A 99 -5.51 15.65 -2.95
N ARG A 100 -6.72 16.04 -2.48
CA ARG A 100 -7.95 15.28 -2.67
C ARG A 100 -8.23 15.04 -4.16
N ASP A 101 -8.12 16.06 -5.01
CA ASP A 101 -8.38 15.95 -6.44
C ASP A 101 -7.36 15.03 -7.14
N ARG A 102 -6.10 15.09 -6.72
CA ARG A 102 -5.08 14.13 -7.17
C ARG A 102 -5.46 12.71 -6.81
N LEU A 103 -5.82 12.43 -5.55
CA LEU A 103 -6.23 11.08 -5.11
C LEU A 103 -7.48 10.60 -5.87
N ALA A 104 -8.45 11.47 -6.11
CA ALA A 104 -9.66 11.14 -6.86
C ALA A 104 -9.40 10.72 -8.32
N ALA A 105 -8.32 11.22 -8.93
CA ALA A 105 -7.94 10.94 -10.31
C ALA A 105 -7.06 9.69 -10.47
N LEU A 106 -6.68 9.02 -9.38
CA LEU A 106 -5.75 7.88 -9.44
C LEU A 106 -6.39 6.66 -10.12
N PRO A 107 -5.67 6.01 -11.04
CA PRO A 107 -6.13 4.80 -11.69
C PRO A 107 -6.04 3.59 -10.76
N LEU A 108 -6.88 2.59 -11.01
CA LEU A 108 -6.89 1.32 -10.29
C LEU A 108 -5.72 0.40 -10.71
N VAL A 109 -5.37 0.41 -12.00
CA VAL A 109 -4.36 -0.47 -12.60
C VAL A 109 -3.42 0.33 -13.47
N ARG A 110 -2.15 -0.06 -13.48
CA ARG A 110 -1.13 0.36 -14.45
C ARG A 110 -0.36 -0.84 -14.97
N THR A 111 0.01 -0.79 -16.22
CA THR A 111 0.99 -1.72 -16.80
C THR A 111 2.20 -0.94 -17.26
N LEU A 112 3.37 -1.37 -16.85
CA LEU A 112 4.66 -0.81 -17.25
C LEU A 112 5.44 -1.88 -18.02
N THR A 113 6.19 -1.44 -19.03
CA THR A 113 7.12 -2.34 -19.75
C THR A 113 8.54 -2.07 -19.26
N LEU A 114 9.17 -3.08 -18.69
CA LEU A 114 10.57 -3.06 -18.26
C LEU A 114 11.40 -3.77 -19.31
N GLU A 115 12.53 -3.17 -19.71
CA GLU A 115 13.37 -3.66 -20.84
C GLU A 115 13.83 -5.10 -20.65
N ARG A 116 14.18 -5.49 -19.43
CA ARG A 116 14.74 -6.80 -19.11
C ARG A 116 13.73 -7.80 -18.53
N ARG A 117 12.45 -7.40 -18.36
CA ARG A 117 11.40 -8.23 -17.77
C ARG A 117 10.14 -8.38 -18.63
N GLY A 118 9.86 -7.40 -19.50
CA GLY A 118 8.59 -7.32 -20.19
C GLY A 118 7.51 -6.60 -19.39
N SER A 119 6.26 -6.98 -19.58
CA SER A 119 5.11 -6.32 -18.96
C SER A 119 4.97 -6.67 -17.49
N VAL A 120 4.81 -5.62 -16.66
CA VAL A 120 4.50 -5.70 -15.23
C VAL A 120 3.19 -4.97 -14.99
N GLY A 121 2.17 -5.72 -14.58
CA GLY A 121 0.89 -5.17 -14.13
C GLY A 121 0.99 -4.78 -12.65
N ILE A 122 0.42 -3.64 -12.29
CA ILE A 122 0.47 -3.13 -10.93
C ILE A 122 -0.93 -2.66 -10.54
N CYS A 123 -1.40 -3.07 -9.38
CA CYS A 123 -2.63 -2.60 -8.76
C CYS A 123 -2.49 -2.71 -7.24
N HIS A 124 -3.30 -1.95 -6.49
CA HIS A 124 -3.21 -1.99 -5.04
C HIS A 124 -3.64 -3.36 -4.49
N ALA A 125 -4.85 -3.78 -4.75
CA ALA A 125 -5.40 -5.07 -4.32
C ALA A 125 -5.56 -6.05 -5.49
N THR A 126 -6.57 -5.85 -6.35
CA THR A 126 -6.80 -6.68 -7.55
C THR A 126 -7.05 -5.81 -8.78
N ALA A 127 -7.14 -6.45 -9.96
CA ALA A 127 -7.43 -5.71 -11.21
C ALA A 127 -8.84 -5.10 -11.24
N ARG A 128 -9.75 -5.57 -10.39
CA ARG A 128 -11.17 -5.17 -10.38
C ARG A 128 -11.60 -4.40 -9.13
N SER A 129 -10.75 -4.36 -8.11
CA SER A 129 -11.08 -3.71 -6.83
C SER A 129 -9.83 -3.20 -6.14
N ASP A 130 -9.92 -2.02 -5.51
CA ASP A 130 -8.89 -1.49 -4.62
C ASP A 130 -9.00 -2.04 -3.17
N ASP A 131 -9.98 -2.90 -2.89
CA ASP A 131 -10.33 -3.36 -1.53
C ASP A 131 -10.54 -4.89 -1.45
N GLU A 132 -10.39 -5.63 -2.55
CA GLU A 132 -10.52 -7.08 -2.54
C GLU A 132 -9.30 -7.74 -1.90
N MET A 133 -9.49 -8.37 -0.75
CA MET A 133 -8.40 -9.01 -0.01
C MET A 133 -7.95 -10.31 -0.66
N LEU A 134 -6.72 -10.34 -1.17
CA LEU A 134 -6.10 -11.53 -1.76
C LEU A 134 -4.85 -11.91 -0.98
N LEU A 135 -4.94 -13.01 -0.23
CA LEU A 135 -3.87 -13.49 0.64
C LEU A 135 -2.91 -14.45 -0.09
N VAL A 136 -1.75 -14.69 0.52
CA VAL A 136 -0.73 -15.58 -0.02
C VAL A 136 -1.24 -17.02 -0.26
N ASP A 137 -2.25 -17.47 0.48
CA ASP A 137 -2.86 -18.80 0.38
C ASP A 137 -4.16 -18.82 -0.45
N ALA A 138 -4.51 -17.72 -1.14
CA ALA A 138 -5.65 -17.71 -2.05
C ALA A 138 -5.53 -18.81 -3.10
N THR A 139 -6.66 -19.42 -3.47
CA THR A 139 -6.70 -20.48 -4.50
C THR A 139 -6.21 -19.94 -5.85
N LEU A 140 -5.69 -20.82 -6.70
CA LEU A 140 -5.24 -20.44 -8.05
C LEU A 140 -6.39 -19.83 -8.86
N ASP A 141 -7.60 -20.42 -8.80
CA ASP A 141 -8.78 -19.92 -9.52
C ASP A 141 -9.17 -18.51 -9.07
N HIS A 142 -9.16 -18.24 -7.75
CA HIS A 142 -9.45 -16.90 -7.24
C HIS A 142 -8.39 -15.89 -7.70
N ALA A 143 -7.11 -16.23 -7.56
CA ALA A 143 -6.03 -15.34 -7.98
C ALA A 143 -6.04 -15.11 -9.51
N ALA A 144 -6.28 -16.16 -10.31
CA ALA A 144 -6.38 -16.02 -11.77
C ALA A 144 -7.54 -15.09 -12.17
N ALA A 145 -8.72 -15.26 -11.55
CA ALA A 145 -9.89 -14.42 -11.80
C ALA A 145 -9.66 -12.96 -11.36
N ALA A 146 -8.99 -12.74 -10.23
CA ALA A 146 -8.70 -11.41 -9.68
C ALA A 146 -7.82 -10.55 -10.61
N PHE A 147 -6.97 -11.18 -11.42
CA PHE A 147 -6.05 -10.50 -12.34
C PHE A 147 -6.32 -10.76 -13.82
N ALA A 148 -7.49 -11.29 -14.16
CA ALA A 148 -7.83 -11.65 -15.55
C ALA A 148 -7.74 -10.47 -16.53
N ALA A 149 -8.02 -9.25 -16.09
CA ALA A 149 -7.96 -8.03 -16.90
C ALA A 149 -6.53 -7.46 -17.10
N ILE A 150 -5.52 -8.03 -16.44
CA ILE A 150 -4.12 -7.60 -16.58
C ILE A 150 -3.41 -8.53 -17.56
N ASP A 151 -2.96 -7.99 -18.68
CA ASP A 151 -2.11 -8.71 -19.65
C ASP A 151 -0.63 -8.50 -19.29
N ALA A 152 -0.15 -9.27 -18.31
CA ALA A 152 1.24 -9.25 -17.89
C ALA A 152 1.63 -10.58 -17.22
N GLU A 153 2.88 -11.00 -17.41
CA GLU A 153 3.44 -12.20 -16.76
C GLU A 153 3.76 -11.98 -15.28
N THR A 154 3.99 -10.74 -14.90
CA THR A 154 4.26 -10.34 -13.51
C THR A 154 3.20 -9.35 -13.06
N VAL A 155 2.61 -9.60 -11.88
CA VAL A 155 1.69 -8.66 -11.22
C VAL A 155 2.25 -8.30 -9.85
N VAL A 156 2.29 -7.00 -9.55
CA VAL A 156 2.73 -6.49 -8.24
C VAL A 156 1.56 -5.83 -7.53
N VAL A 157 1.34 -6.21 -6.27
CA VAL A 157 0.22 -5.77 -5.42
C VAL A 157 0.69 -5.31 -4.04
N GLY A 158 -0.23 -4.82 -3.22
CA GLY A 158 -0.08 -4.43 -1.82
C GLY A 158 -1.26 -4.93 -0.97
N HIS A 159 -1.92 -3.99 -0.26
CA HIS A 159 -3.19 -4.12 0.46
C HIS A 159 -3.19 -5.05 1.68
N CYS A 160 -2.67 -6.28 1.58
CA CYS A 160 -2.59 -7.18 2.75
C CYS A 160 -1.34 -6.95 3.61
N HIS A 161 -0.49 -5.98 3.29
CA HIS A 161 0.72 -5.57 4.02
C HIS A 161 1.78 -6.66 4.21
N MET A 162 1.54 -7.88 3.76
CA MET A 162 2.46 -9.02 3.89
C MET A 162 3.27 -9.18 2.60
N PRO A 163 4.60 -9.04 2.63
CA PRO A 163 5.41 -9.28 1.45
C PRO A 163 5.41 -10.77 1.11
N TYR A 164 5.08 -11.10 -0.13
CA TYR A 164 5.18 -12.47 -0.65
C TYR A 164 5.47 -12.49 -2.14
N ASP A 165 5.91 -13.64 -2.63
CA ASP A 165 6.23 -13.91 -4.02
C ASP A 165 5.77 -15.34 -4.33
N ARG A 166 4.81 -15.50 -5.25
CA ARG A 166 4.24 -16.80 -5.60
C ARG A 166 3.89 -16.89 -7.08
N LEU A 167 3.75 -18.13 -7.55
CA LEU A 167 3.19 -18.39 -8.86
C LEU A 167 1.65 -18.53 -8.78
N ILE A 168 0.98 -17.98 -9.78
CA ILE A 168 -0.44 -18.16 -10.07
C ILE A 168 -0.56 -18.62 -11.52
N ASP A 169 -0.51 -19.93 -11.74
CA ASP A 169 -0.37 -20.57 -13.05
C ASP A 169 0.92 -20.09 -13.76
N ARG A 170 0.80 -19.43 -14.91
CA ARG A 170 1.95 -18.91 -15.69
C ARG A 170 2.39 -17.51 -15.28
N ARG A 171 1.76 -16.92 -14.27
CA ARG A 171 2.05 -15.57 -13.79
C ARG A 171 2.78 -15.61 -12.46
N ARG A 172 3.62 -14.61 -12.24
CA ARG A 172 4.24 -14.33 -10.94
C ARG A 172 3.46 -13.23 -10.24
N LEU A 173 2.97 -13.50 -9.05
CA LEU A 173 2.29 -12.53 -8.19
C LEU A 173 3.20 -12.15 -7.03
N VAL A 174 3.48 -10.87 -6.89
CA VAL A 174 4.36 -10.32 -5.87
C VAL A 174 3.59 -9.30 -5.04
N ASN A 175 3.59 -9.44 -3.73
CA ASN A 175 3.12 -8.39 -2.84
C ASN A 175 4.33 -7.63 -2.28
N ALA A 176 4.32 -6.31 -2.44
CA ALA A 176 5.42 -5.45 -1.99
C ALA A 176 5.50 -5.32 -0.46
N GLY A 177 4.47 -5.77 0.25
CA GLY A 177 4.31 -5.51 1.68
C GLY A 177 3.89 -4.07 1.94
N SER A 178 4.09 -3.58 3.15
CA SER A 178 3.72 -2.23 3.56
C SER A 178 4.93 -1.42 4.01
N VAL A 179 4.97 -0.16 3.56
CA VAL A 179 5.95 0.82 4.05
C VAL A 179 5.59 1.27 5.47
N GLY A 180 4.31 1.55 5.73
CA GLY A 180 3.85 2.21 6.95
C GLY A 180 3.36 1.29 8.05
N MET A 181 2.77 0.14 7.68
CA MET A 181 2.11 -0.80 8.59
C MET A 181 2.52 -2.26 8.29
N PRO A 182 3.81 -2.60 8.33
CA PRO A 182 4.28 -3.92 7.96
C PRO A 182 3.86 -4.99 8.96
N TYR A 183 3.70 -6.22 8.46
CA TYR A 183 3.56 -7.43 9.26
C TYR A 183 4.84 -8.28 9.24
N GLY A 184 4.91 -9.23 10.17
CA GLY A 184 6.04 -10.14 10.33
C GLY A 184 7.24 -9.46 10.98
N HIS A 185 8.20 -9.07 10.19
CA HIS A 185 9.41 -8.44 10.70
C HIS A 185 9.34 -6.92 10.66
N ALA A 186 9.91 -6.27 11.65
CA ALA A 186 9.98 -4.82 11.76
C ALA A 186 10.81 -4.17 10.62
N GLY A 187 10.41 -2.99 10.20
CA GLY A 187 11.01 -2.23 9.10
C GLY A 187 10.05 -2.02 7.93
N ALA A 188 10.26 -1.00 7.13
CA ALA A 188 9.41 -0.65 6.01
C ALA A 188 9.63 -1.58 4.81
N SER A 189 8.59 -2.28 4.35
CA SER A 189 8.68 -3.22 3.23
C SER A 189 8.37 -2.54 1.91
N TRP A 190 9.08 -2.94 0.85
CA TRP A 190 8.88 -2.48 -0.52
C TRP A 190 9.49 -3.48 -1.53
N ALA A 191 9.16 -3.36 -2.81
CA ALA A 191 9.70 -4.23 -3.85
C ALA A 191 10.58 -3.46 -4.83
N LEU A 192 11.76 -4.00 -5.13
CA LEU A 192 12.60 -3.58 -6.26
C LEU A 192 12.33 -4.54 -7.42
N VAL A 193 11.86 -4.02 -8.54
CA VAL A 193 11.49 -4.78 -9.73
C VAL A 193 12.33 -4.33 -10.91
N GLY A 194 13.07 -5.26 -11.48
CA GLY A 194 13.92 -5.09 -12.65
C GLY A 194 14.07 -6.44 -13.35
N ALA A 195 15.25 -6.81 -13.82
CA ALA A 195 15.52 -8.17 -14.32
C ALA A 195 15.16 -9.23 -13.27
N ASP A 196 15.48 -8.95 -12.00
CA ASP A 196 15.04 -9.72 -10.84
C ASP A 196 14.01 -8.92 -10.03
N ILE A 197 13.25 -9.62 -9.17
CA ILE A 197 12.39 -9.00 -8.17
C ILE A 197 12.98 -9.29 -6.81
N VAL A 198 13.17 -8.24 -6.01
CA VAL A 198 13.71 -8.34 -4.67
C VAL A 198 12.76 -7.65 -3.70
N LEU A 199 12.18 -8.42 -2.78
CA LEU A 199 11.45 -7.86 -1.64
C LEU A 199 12.47 -7.29 -0.66
N ARG A 200 12.34 -6.00 -0.39
CA ARG A 200 13.26 -5.24 0.44
C ARG A 200 12.60 -4.81 1.73
N ARG A 201 13.43 -4.57 2.74
CA ARG A 201 13.03 -4.05 4.03
C ARG A 201 14.04 -3.03 4.50
N THR A 202 13.58 -1.79 4.67
CA THR A 202 14.38 -0.67 5.14
C THR A 202 14.26 -0.53 6.65
N PRO A 203 15.35 -0.65 7.42
CA PRO A 203 15.34 -0.31 8.83
C PRO A 203 15.26 1.21 9.02
N TYR A 204 14.59 1.65 10.08
CA TYR A 204 14.56 3.06 10.48
C TYR A 204 14.47 3.19 12.00
N ASN A 205 14.69 4.40 12.53
CA ASN A 205 14.59 4.63 13.97
C ASN A 205 13.12 4.62 14.40
N ARG A 206 12.66 3.44 14.83
CA ARG A 206 11.24 3.17 15.17
C ARG A 206 10.80 3.91 16.42
N GLU A 207 11.68 4.09 17.41
CA GLU A 207 11.40 4.82 18.64
C GLU A 207 11.15 6.31 18.34
N ALA A 208 12.01 6.93 17.52
CA ALA A 208 11.83 8.31 17.10
C ALA A 208 10.59 8.47 16.21
N ALA A 209 10.33 7.51 15.32
CA ALA A 209 9.12 7.49 14.48
C ALA A 209 7.84 7.38 15.33
N ALA A 210 7.82 6.46 16.30
CA ALA A 210 6.70 6.29 17.22
C ALA A 210 6.42 7.59 18.01
N ALA A 211 7.47 8.24 18.53
CA ALA A 211 7.32 9.51 19.23
C ALA A 211 6.73 10.60 18.33
N ARG A 212 7.17 10.73 17.06
CA ARG A 212 6.60 11.66 16.08
C ARG A 212 5.14 11.35 15.80
N ILE A 213 4.79 10.06 15.60
CA ILE A 213 3.41 9.63 15.33
C ILE A 213 2.50 9.95 16.50
N VAL A 214 2.91 9.66 17.73
CA VAL A 214 2.12 10.01 18.93
C VAL A 214 1.90 11.52 19.04
N ALA A 215 2.87 12.32 18.65
CA ALA A 215 2.77 13.79 18.65
C ALA A 215 1.93 14.36 17.48
N SER A 216 1.52 13.56 16.50
CA SER A 216 0.74 14.04 15.34
C SER A 216 -0.67 14.51 15.68
N GLY A 217 -1.21 14.05 16.81
CA GLY A 217 -2.59 14.29 17.22
C GLY A 217 -3.63 13.44 16.48
N MET A 218 -3.21 12.41 15.72
CA MET A 218 -4.10 11.46 15.10
C MET A 218 -4.88 10.66 16.17
N PRO A 219 -6.20 10.44 16.02
CA PRO A 219 -6.94 9.52 16.87
C PRO A 219 -6.26 8.14 16.87
N GLY A 220 -6.06 7.54 18.04
CA GLY A 220 -5.41 6.22 18.15
C GLY A 220 -3.89 6.21 17.83
N ALA A 221 -3.22 7.38 17.71
CA ALA A 221 -1.80 7.46 17.34
C ALA A 221 -0.87 6.60 18.22
N ALA A 222 -1.14 6.51 19.53
CA ALA A 222 -0.36 5.66 20.44
C ALA A 222 -0.53 4.17 20.14
N ALA A 223 -1.75 3.73 19.86
CA ALA A 223 -2.03 2.35 19.48
C ALA A 223 -1.42 2.00 18.12
N PHE A 224 -1.55 2.91 17.13
CA PHE A 224 -0.91 2.77 15.83
C PHE A 224 0.61 2.61 15.96
N ALA A 225 1.27 3.50 16.71
CA ALA A 225 2.71 3.46 16.94
C ALA A 225 3.14 2.17 17.64
N ALA A 226 2.42 1.75 18.68
CA ALA A 226 2.72 0.52 19.41
C ALA A 226 2.60 -0.72 18.53
N THR A 227 1.52 -0.81 17.73
CA THR A 227 1.19 -2.00 16.95
C THR A 227 2.03 -2.12 15.68
N TYR A 228 2.12 -1.05 14.87
CA TYR A 228 2.70 -1.13 13.52
C TYR A 228 4.14 -0.62 13.44
N VAL A 229 4.57 0.19 14.38
CA VAL A 229 5.93 0.74 14.35
C VAL A 229 6.85 0.03 15.34
N LEU A 230 6.43 -0.16 16.59
CA LEU A 230 7.28 -0.75 17.63
C LEU A 230 7.21 -2.27 17.69
N ALA A 231 6.02 -2.87 17.53
CA ALA A 231 5.84 -4.31 17.65
C ALA A 231 5.89 -5.05 16.30
N SER A 232 5.07 -4.67 15.32
CA SER A 232 4.77 -5.38 14.06
C SER A 232 4.10 -6.75 14.36
N PRO A 233 2.77 -6.88 14.17
CA PRO A 233 2.07 -8.15 14.36
C PRO A 233 2.67 -9.25 13.48
N SER A 234 2.64 -10.48 13.93
CA SER A 234 3.17 -11.62 13.18
C SER A 234 2.35 -11.93 11.93
N ASP A 235 2.95 -12.58 10.94
CA ASP A 235 2.25 -13.04 9.74
C ASP A 235 1.06 -13.95 10.10
N ALA A 236 1.17 -14.77 11.15
CA ALA A 236 0.10 -15.64 11.60
C ALA A 236 -1.10 -14.86 12.17
N GLU A 237 -0.85 -13.81 12.95
CA GLU A 237 -1.88 -12.91 13.47
C GLU A 237 -2.55 -12.15 12.33
N ALA A 238 -1.78 -11.62 11.38
CA ALA A 238 -2.28 -10.95 10.20
C ALA A 238 -3.17 -11.87 9.35
N MET A 239 -2.70 -13.08 9.05
CA MET A 239 -3.46 -14.09 8.31
C MET A 239 -4.78 -14.47 9.01
N ALA A 240 -4.77 -14.59 10.33
CA ALA A 240 -5.98 -14.88 11.09
C ALA A 240 -7.03 -13.75 10.98
N ALA A 241 -6.59 -12.49 11.09
CA ALA A 241 -7.45 -11.31 10.96
C ALA A 241 -7.99 -11.17 9.53
N PHE A 242 -7.13 -11.23 8.52
CA PHE A 242 -7.54 -11.03 7.13
C PHE A 242 -8.41 -12.16 6.55
N ARG A 243 -8.27 -13.40 7.02
CA ARG A 243 -9.19 -14.48 6.64
C ARG A 243 -10.65 -14.22 7.07
N ALA A 244 -10.87 -13.45 8.13
CA ALA A 244 -12.21 -13.00 8.49
C ALA A 244 -12.75 -12.04 7.42
N ILE A 245 -11.95 -11.06 7.00
CA ILE A 245 -12.31 -10.10 5.94
C ILE A 245 -12.60 -10.82 4.63
N VAL A 246 -11.74 -11.77 4.23
CA VAL A 246 -11.96 -12.58 3.00
C VAL A 246 -13.32 -13.29 3.04
N ARG A 247 -13.66 -13.94 4.17
CA ARG A 247 -14.96 -14.61 4.32
C ARG A 247 -16.14 -13.64 4.18
N ASP A 248 -16.02 -12.46 4.78
CA ASP A 248 -17.07 -11.43 4.72
C ASP A 248 -17.23 -10.87 3.30
N GLN A 249 -16.11 -10.65 2.59
CA GLN A 249 -16.13 -10.19 1.20
C GLN A 249 -16.75 -11.24 0.26
N GLN A 250 -16.40 -12.53 0.44
CA GLN A 250 -16.97 -13.64 -0.36
C GLN A 250 -18.45 -13.92 -0.09
N ALA A 251 -18.93 -13.56 1.10
CA ALA A 251 -20.35 -13.71 1.45
C ALA A 251 -21.24 -12.60 0.87
N ARG A 252 -20.66 -11.50 0.39
CA ARG A 252 -21.42 -10.41 -0.25
C ARG A 252 -21.79 -10.81 -1.68
N PRO A 253 -23.03 -10.53 -2.13
CA PRO A 253 -23.39 -10.74 -3.53
C PRO A 253 -22.47 -9.89 -4.42
N ALA A 254 -22.12 -10.43 -5.59
CA ALA A 254 -21.39 -9.67 -6.60
C ALA A 254 -22.15 -8.38 -6.96
N PRO A 255 -21.49 -7.23 -7.11
CA PRO A 255 -22.12 -5.96 -7.44
C PRO A 255 -22.81 -5.95 -8.79
#